data_52453cfc726853af58b7691280db5322
#
_entry.id   52453cfc726853af58b7691280db5322
#
_cell.length_a   1.000
_cell.length_b   1.000
_cell.length_c   1.000
_cell.angle_alpha   90.00
_cell.angle_beta   90.00
_cell.angle_gamma   90.00
#
_symmetry.space_group_name_H-M   'P 1'
#
loop_
_entity.id
_entity.type
_entity.pdbx_description
1 polymer ?
#
loop_
_entity_poly.entity_id
_entity_poly.type
_entity_poly.pdbx_seq_one_letter_code
_entity_poly.pdbx_strand_id
1 'polypeptide(L)'
;STDIRLRSVIGRTLNQLEKLDNLVGESIGQQEAIDIEYQAAATSFDELLRQASELSYDGSDFRKMVQVYIDDDLKEFTEIVREYYDSGCNSAFAGGAKGKDATRSLVTKFMTDSSAAIKSKFLDSHEHSLARQYLRKLSNLKDDVAFIEKMNTFLKQKGCVPFDSVPQVTDFPAVDFDLQGAFDVKNINNPTVPHIGIPNPFGTYSTMEIQSFLRKAMECITGIDHTHTGKTIKGYLQLTVGKSIYKAANDLYDQYVPVRKQSIIDFLEQQKTMYLNALVSDKEEFDRKDALLRSINAQVQSFKDSIR
;
A
#
# COMPACT_ATOMS: atom_id res chain seq x y z
N SER A 1 40.31 -64.41 43.45
CA SER A 1 39.90 -63.00 43.68
C SER A 1 40.19 -62.07 42.50
N THR A 2 41.29 -62.23 41.78
CA THR A 2 41.71 -61.39 40.67
C THR A 2 40.84 -61.61 39.42
N ASP A 3 40.46 -62.86 39.15
CA ASP A 3 39.64 -63.26 37.98
C ASP A 3 38.20 -62.69 38.03
N ILE A 4 37.61 -62.61 39.21
CA ILE A 4 36.28 -62.03 39.41
C ILE A 4 36.29 -60.51 39.17
N ARG A 5 37.34 -59.81 39.57
CA ARG A 5 37.51 -58.39 39.33
C ARG A 5 37.71 -58.06 37.81
N LEU A 6 38.51 -58.91 37.15
CA LEU A 6 38.75 -58.76 35.70
C LEU A 6 37.45 -58.96 34.88
N ARG A 7 36.68 -60.03 35.22
CA ARG A 7 35.37 -60.26 34.58
C ARG A 7 34.37 -59.14 34.85
N SER A 8 34.38 -58.55 36.03
CA SER A 8 33.53 -57.42 36.35
C SER A 8 33.93 -56.18 35.59
N VAL A 9 35.22 -55.91 35.39
CA VAL A 9 35.70 -54.76 34.58
C VAL A 9 35.37 -54.97 33.10
N ILE A 10 35.62 -56.13 32.53
CA ILE A 10 35.28 -56.50 31.16
C ILE A 10 33.78 -56.37 30.93
N GLY A 11 32.95 -56.88 31.83
CA GLY A 11 31.48 -56.74 31.70
C GLY A 11 30.97 -55.30 31.71
N ARG A 12 31.56 -54.42 32.54
CA ARG A 12 31.22 -53.00 32.56
C ARG A 12 31.65 -52.29 31.27
N THR A 13 32.87 -52.63 30.78
CA THR A 13 33.37 -52.05 29.52
C THR A 13 32.53 -52.47 28.33
N LEU A 14 32.09 -53.74 28.26
CA LEU A 14 31.19 -54.23 27.23
C LEU A 14 29.86 -53.54 27.27
N ASN A 15 29.27 -53.30 28.42
CA ASN A 15 28.01 -52.60 28.58
C ASN A 15 28.11 -51.11 28.21
N GLN A 16 29.26 -50.45 28.47
CA GLN A 16 29.52 -49.08 28.03
C GLN A 16 29.67 -48.98 26.52
N LEU A 17 30.24 -49.98 25.88
CA LEU A 17 30.39 -50.06 24.42
C LEU A 17 29.07 -50.24 23.69
N GLU A 18 28.22 -51.11 24.24
CA GLU A 18 26.86 -51.31 23.72
C GLU A 18 26.05 -50.02 23.79
N LYS A 19 26.20 -49.24 24.88
CA LYS A 19 25.62 -47.89 24.96
C LYS A 19 26.19 -46.91 23.93
N LEU A 20 27.50 -46.97 23.64
CA LEU A 20 28.12 -46.12 22.60
C LEU A 20 27.63 -46.49 21.20
N ASP A 21 27.51 -47.80 20.90
CA ASP A 21 26.97 -48.24 19.60
C ASP A 21 25.52 -47.79 19.41
N ASN A 22 24.71 -47.81 20.47
CA ASN A 22 23.34 -47.25 20.42
C ASN A 22 23.34 -45.77 20.20
N LEU A 23 24.20 -44.97 20.85
CA LEU A 23 24.33 -43.54 20.66
C LEU A 23 24.77 -43.16 19.22
N VAL A 24 25.66 -43.96 18.62
CA VAL A 24 26.07 -43.79 17.22
C VAL A 24 24.88 -44.06 16.28
N GLY A 25 24.11 -45.11 16.53
CA GLY A 25 22.91 -45.44 15.76
C GLY A 25 21.85 -44.33 15.85
N GLU A 26 21.63 -43.79 17.04
CA GLU A 26 20.72 -42.65 17.24
C GLU A 26 21.21 -41.38 16.52
N SER A 27 22.52 -41.11 16.51
CA SER A 27 23.13 -39.96 15.80
C SER A 27 22.93 -40.05 14.28
N ILE A 28 23.13 -41.25 13.70
CA ILE A 28 22.88 -41.47 12.26
C ILE A 28 21.42 -41.25 11.92
N GLY A 29 20.49 -41.77 12.71
CA GLY A 29 19.05 -41.55 12.49
C GLY A 29 18.65 -40.09 12.58
N GLN A 30 19.29 -39.30 13.43
CA GLN A 30 19.06 -37.85 13.52
C GLN A 30 19.60 -37.08 12.30
N GLN A 31 20.74 -37.46 11.77
CA GLN A 31 21.27 -36.87 10.53
C GLN A 31 20.35 -37.13 9.33
N GLU A 32 19.89 -38.37 9.16
CA GLU A 32 18.93 -38.72 8.11
C GLU A 32 17.63 -37.90 8.23
N ALA A 33 17.14 -37.73 9.46
CA ALA A 33 15.96 -36.93 9.75
C ALA A 33 16.16 -35.44 9.37
N ILE A 34 17.34 -34.86 9.65
CA ILE A 34 17.69 -33.49 9.25
C ILE A 34 17.75 -33.36 7.72
N ASP A 35 18.34 -34.34 7.01
CA ASP A 35 18.40 -34.32 5.54
C ASP A 35 17.02 -34.41 4.89
N ILE A 36 16.16 -35.29 5.45
CA ILE A 36 14.75 -35.40 4.99
C ILE A 36 14.00 -34.09 5.23
N GLU A 37 14.16 -33.50 6.43
CA GLU A 37 13.52 -32.21 6.76
C GLU A 37 14.04 -31.08 5.86
N TYR A 38 15.35 -31.03 5.60
CA TYR A 38 15.93 -30.03 4.69
C TYR A 38 15.30 -30.10 3.31
N GLN A 39 15.23 -31.27 2.70
CA GLN A 39 14.64 -31.46 1.36
C GLN A 39 13.14 -31.14 1.36
N ALA A 40 12.41 -31.58 2.36
CA ALA A 40 10.98 -31.32 2.47
C ALA A 40 10.70 -29.82 2.67
N ALA A 41 11.46 -29.14 3.52
CA ALA A 41 11.34 -27.71 3.76
C ALA A 41 11.72 -26.91 2.50
N ALA A 42 12.85 -27.22 1.87
CA ALA A 42 13.28 -26.56 0.64
C ALA A 42 12.19 -26.63 -0.44
N THR A 43 11.63 -27.83 -0.68
CA THR A 43 10.54 -28.05 -1.64
C THR A 43 9.30 -27.23 -1.28
N SER A 44 8.92 -27.19 0.00
CA SER A 44 7.74 -26.44 0.46
C SER A 44 7.93 -24.92 0.33
N PHE A 45 9.12 -24.41 0.65
CA PHE A 45 9.44 -23.00 0.42
C PHE A 45 9.44 -22.64 -1.06
N ASP A 46 10.01 -23.50 -1.93
CA ASP A 46 10.01 -23.28 -3.38
C ASP A 46 8.60 -23.24 -3.96
N GLU A 47 7.72 -24.12 -3.49
CA GLU A 47 6.32 -24.10 -3.89
C GLU A 47 5.60 -22.83 -3.42
N LEU A 48 5.86 -22.35 -2.19
CA LEU A 48 5.32 -21.07 -1.72
C LEU A 48 5.86 -19.89 -2.52
N LEU A 49 7.15 -19.88 -2.85
CA LEU A 49 7.76 -18.84 -3.70
C LEU A 49 7.15 -18.83 -5.11
N ARG A 50 6.93 -20.02 -5.69
CA ARG A 50 6.24 -20.15 -6.96
C ARG A 50 4.81 -19.58 -6.89
N GLN A 51 4.04 -19.95 -5.86
CA GLN A 51 2.69 -19.42 -5.65
C GLN A 51 2.70 -17.91 -5.41
N ALA A 52 3.64 -17.38 -4.64
CA ALA A 52 3.81 -15.94 -4.45
C ALA A 52 4.09 -15.22 -5.77
N SER A 53 4.93 -15.81 -6.64
CA SER A 53 5.23 -15.27 -7.96
C SER A 53 4.04 -15.28 -8.91
N GLU A 54 3.10 -16.18 -8.72
CA GLU A 54 1.87 -16.33 -9.51
C GLU A 54 0.67 -15.55 -8.93
N LEU A 55 0.83 -14.87 -7.76
CA LEU A 55 -0.23 -14.03 -7.20
C LEU A 55 -0.73 -13.03 -8.24
N SER A 56 -2.03 -13.03 -8.44
CA SER A 56 -2.73 -12.13 -9.34
C SER A 56 -3.60 -11.17 -8.54
N TYR A 57 -3.49 -9.89 -8.87
CA TYR A 57 -4.29 -8.82 -8.30
C TYR A 57 -5.20 -8.27 -9.39
N ASP A 58 -6.50 -8.50 -9.27
CA ASP A 58 -7.47 -8.11 -10.29
C ASP A 58 -7.62 -6.59 -10.40
N GLY A 59 -7.55 -5.88 -9.29
CA GLY A 59 -7.70 -4.42 -9.24
C GLY A 59 -9.10 -3.90 -9.59
N SER A 60 -10.02 -4.75 -10.04
CA SER A 60 -11.38 -4.33 -10.42
C SER A 60 -12.15 -3.74 -9.25
N ASP A 61 -12.04 -4.37 -8.07
CA ASP A 61 -12.69 -3.90 -6.84
C ASP A 61 -12.09 -2.58 -6.36
N PHE A 62 -10.76 -2.43 -6.48
CA PHE A 62 -10.10 -1.17 -6.16
C PHE A 62 -10.58 -0.04 -7.08
N ARG A 63 -10.63 -0.26 -8.41
CA ARG A 63 -11.07 0.73 -9.38
C ARG A 63 -12.54 1.13 -9.19
N LYS A 64 -13.43 0.18 -8.89
CA LYS A 64 -14.84 0.48 -8.56
C LYS A 64 -14.93 1.34 -7.30
N MET A 65 -14.19 0.99 -6.27
CA MET A 65 -14.16 1.74 -5.03
C MET A 65 -13.60 3.15 -5.23
N VAL A 66 -12.53 3.32 -6.02
CA VAL A 66 -11.99 4.63 -6.39
C VAL A 66 -13.07 5.49 -7.03
N GLN A 67 -13.87 4.94 -7.94
CA GLN A 67 -14.97 5.66 -8.58
C GLN A 67 -16.02 6.14 -7.55
N VAL A 68 -16.37 5.29 -6.59
CA VAL A 68 -17.33 5.66 -5.52
C VAL A 68 -16.77 6.78 -4.65
N TYR A 69 -15.50 6.70 -4.26
CA TYR A 69 -14.87 7.74 -3.45
C TYR A 69 -14.78 9.07 -4.19
N ILE A 70 -14.43 9.05 -5.47
CA ILE A 70 -14.43 10.27 -6.29
C ILE A 70 -15.83 10.89 -6.34
N ASP A 71 -16.88 10.09 -6.51
CA ASP A 71 -18.25 10.60 -6.54
C ASP A 71 -18.66 11.29 -5.23
N ASP A 72 -18.15 10.83 -4.10
CA ASP A 72 -18.37 11.45 -2.78
C ASP A 72 -17.49 12.69 -2.60
N ASP A 73 -16.20 12.61 -2.94
CA ASP A 73 -15.28 13.74 -2.89
C ASP A 73 -15.76 14.91 -3.77
N LEU A 74 -16.31 14.61 -4.95
CA LEU A 74 -16.86 15.61 -5.85
C LEU A 74 -18.08 16.36 -5.29
N LYS A 75 -18.83 15.77 -4.36
CA LYS A 75 -19.90 16.47 -3.65
C LYS A 75 -19.31 17.57 -2.75
N GLU A 76 -18.28 17.21 -1.97
CA GLU A 76 -17.58 18.17 -1.11
C GLU A 76 -16.90 19.28 -1.93
N PHE A 77 -16.22 18.92 -3.03
CA PHE A 77 -15.58 19.88 -3.91
C PHE A 77 -16.61 20.83 -4.59
N THR A 78 -17.80 20.32 -4.91
CA THR A 78 -18.87 21.15 -5.45
C THR A 78 -19.31 22.22 -4.46
N GLU A 79 -19.43 21.88 -3.17
CA GLU A 79 -19.79 22.88 -2.15
C GLU A 79 -18.66 23.90 -1.95
N ILE A 80 -17.40 23.48 -1.93
CA ILE A 80 -16.26 24.41 -1.89
C ILE A 80 -16.31 25.41 -3.06
N VAL A 81 -16.49 24.90 -4.28
CA VAL A 81 -16.57 25.78 -5.47
C VAL A 81 -17.74 26.76 -5.36
N ARG A 82 -18.89 26.33 -4.83
CA ARG A 82 -20.06 27.22 -4.62
C ARG A 82 -19.76 28.32 -3.61
N GLU A 83 -19.18 27.97 -2.46
CA GLU A 83 -18.84 28.95 -1.42
C GLU A 83 -17.90 30.03 -1.94
N TYR A 84 -16.84 29.64 -2.65
CA TYR A 84 -15.90 30.58 -3.26
C TYR A 84 -16.54 31.39 -4.37
N TYR A 85 -17.43 30.82 -5.16
CA TYR A 85 -18.17 31.52 -6.20
C TYR A 85 -19.05 32.62 -5.61
N ASP A 86 -19.85 32.29 -4.61
CA ASP A 86 -20.74 33.24 -3.94
C ASP A 86 -19.96 34.33 -3.19
N SER A 87 -18.90 33.96 -2.48
CA SER A 87 -18.02 34.90 -1.80
C SER A 87 -17.32 35.84 -2.80
N GLY A 88 -16.83 35.30 -3.91
CA GLY A 88 -16.20 36.07 -4.97
C GLY A 88 -17.14 37.09 -5.60
N CYS A 89 -18.37 36.69 -5.93
CA CYS A 89 -19.40 37.60 -6.43
C CYS A 89 -19.70 38.72 -5.43
N ASN A 90 -19.87 38.41 -4.16
CA ASN A 90 -20.17 39.37 -3.11
C ASN A 90 -19.01 40.35 -2.88
N SER A 91 -17.75 39.87 -2.88
CA SER A 91 -16.55 40.70 -2.69
C SER A 91 -16.34 41.67 -3.88
N ALA A 92 -16.51 41.19 -5.09
CA ALA A 92 -16.42 42.06 -6.29
C ALA A 92 -17.46 43.16 -6.26
N PHE A 93 -18.67 42.83 -5.83
CA PHE A 93 -19.77 43.74 -5.69
C PHE A 93 -19.47 44.84 -4.67
N ALA A 94 -19.04 44.46 -3.46
CA ALA A 94 -18.66 45.39 -2.40
C ALA A 94 -17.49 46.32 -2.80
N GLY A 95 -16.53 45.81 -3.59
CA GLY A 95 -15.38 46.55 -4.08
C GLY A 95 -15.68 47.50 -5.25
N GLY A 96 -16.92 47.53 -5.73
CA GLY A 96 -17.30 48.41 -6.88
C GLY A 96 -16.61 48.03 -8.19
N ALA A 97 -16.23 46.72 -8.34
CA ALA A 97 -15.56 46.22 -9.54
C ALA A 97 -16.36 46.54 -10.80
N LYS A 98 -15.75 47.23 -11.75
CA LYS A 98 -16.36 47.60 -13.04
C LYS A 98 -15.44 47.17 -14.17
N GLY A 99 -16.06 46.62 -15.22
CA GLY A 99 -15.37 46.34 -16.47
C GLY A 99 -14.75 44.96 -16.57
N LYS A 100 -14.20 44.68 -17.75
CA LYS A 100 -13.71 43.40 -18.22
C LYS A 100 -12.53 42.86 -17.41
N ASP A 101 -11.60 43.74 -17.04
CA ASP A 101 -10.39 43.35 -16.30
C ASP A 101 -10.69 43.00 -14.86
N ALA A 102 -11.62 43.71 -14.21
CA ALA A 102 -12.09 43.37 -12.87
C ALA A 102 -12.79 41.99 -12.83
N THR A 103 -13.63 41.71 -13.85
CA THR A 103 -14.30 40.40 -13.96
C THR A 103 -13.28 39.28 -14.19
N ARG A 104 -12.27 39.50 -15.05
CA ARG A 104 -11.20 38.53 -15.30
C ARG A 104 -10.41 38.24 -14.01
N SER A 105 -10.00 39.31 -13.32
CA SER A 105 -9.27 39.19 -12.05
C SER A 105 -10.07 38.39 -10.98
N LEU A 106 -11.38 38.66 -10.91
CA LEU A 106 -12.28 37.94 -9.99
C LEU A 106 -12.38 36.45 -10.33
N VAL A 107 -12.58 36.11 -11.62
CA VAL A 107 -12.65 34.71 -12.06
C VAL A 107 -11.34 33.98 -11.78
N THR A 108 -10.20 34.61 -12.10
CA THR A 108 -8.88 34.01 -11.82
C THR A 108 -8.69 33.78 -10.33
N LYS A 109 -9.03 34.75 -9.49
CA LYS A 109 -8.93 34.62 -8.04
C LYS A 109 -9.83 33.50 -7.50
N PHE A 110 -11.09 33.48 -7.92
CA PHE A 110 -12.06 32.44 -7.56
C PHE A 110 -11.54 31.05 -7.90
N MET A 111 -11.00 30.83 -9.10
CA MET A 111 -10.47 29.55 -9.53
C MET A 111 -9.23 29.15 -8.73
N THR A 112 -8.33 30.10 -8.48
CA THR A 112 -7.12 29.86 -7.67
C THR A 112 -7.48 29.48 -6.24
N ASP A 113 -8.37 30.24 -5.61
CA ASP A 113 -8.78 30.01 -4.23
C ASP A 113 -9.55 28.69 -4.09
N SER A 114 -10.44 28.36 -5.01
CA SER A 114 -11.16 27.08 -5.06
C SER A 114 -10.21 25.91 -5.28
N SER A 115 -9.25 26.02 -6.20
CA SER A 115 -8.22 24.99 -6.44
C SER A 115 -7.40 24.72 -5.19
N ALA A 116 -6.96 25.79 -4.51
CA ALA A 116 -6.20 25.68 -3.27
C ALA A 116 -7.01 25.02 -2.14
N ALA A 117 -8.28 25.38 -1.99
CA ALA A 117 -9.17 24.83 -0.98
C ALA A 117 -9.47 23.33 -1.24
N ILE A 118 -9.75 22.95 -2.51
CA ILE A 118 -9.93 21.55 -2.89
C ILE A 118 -8.65 20.73 -2.63
N LYS A 119 -7.49 21.26 -3.02
CA LYS A 119 -6.20 20.62 -2.76
C LYS A 119 -5.97 20.41 -1.27
N SER A 120 -6.19 21.45 -0.46
CA SER A 120 -6.06 21.36 1.01
C SER A 120 -7.02 20.31 1.58
N LYS A 121 -8.28 20.31 1.17
CA LYS A 121 -9.25 19.31 1.62
C LYS A 121 -8.85 17.89 1.25
N PHE A 122 -8.26 17.70 0.07
CA PHE A 122 -7.85 16.37 -0.39
C PHE A 122 -6.56 15.89 0.26
N LEU A 123 -5.54 16.74 0.42
CA LEU A 123 -4.19 16.34 0.84
C LEU A 123 -3.82 16.73 2.28
N ASP A 124 -4.20 17.96 2.73
CA ASP A 124 -3.50 18.59 3.86
C ASP A 124 -4.14 18.35 5.24
N SER A 125 -5.32 17.78 5.33
CA SER A 125 -5.90 17.49 6.64
C SER A 125 -5.33 16.21 7.22
N HIS A 126 -4.40 16.31 8.16
CA HIS A 126 -3.59 15.22 8.72
C HIS A 126 -4.38 13.97 9.18
N GLU A 127 -5.58 14.11 9.70
CA GLU A 127 -6.39 12.95 10.11
C GLU A 127 -7.59 12.68 9.17
N HIS A 128 -8.06 13.66 8.44
CA HIS A 128 -9.28 13.61 7.63
C HIS A 128 -9.05 13.90 6.15
N SER A 129 -7.82 13.76 5.68
CA SER A 129 -7.50 13.89 4.25
C SER A 129 -8.28 12.85 3.44
N LEU A 130 -8.95 13.32 2.38
CA LEU A 130 -9.68 12.42 1.50
C LEU A 130 -8.75 11.42 0.81
N ALA A 131 -7.51 11.78 0.55
CA ALA A 131 -6.49 10.90 -0.01
C ALA A 131 -6.21 9.67 0.86
N ARG A 132 -6.32 9.77 2.19
CA ARG A 132 -6.06 8.63 3.11
C ARG A 132 -7.00 7.45 2.90
N GLN A 133 -8.24 7.68 2.50
CA GLN A 133 -9.16 6.58 2.23
C GLN A 133 -8.66 5.67 1.10
N TYR A 134 -8.06 6.27 0.05
CA TYR A 134 -7.44 5.54 -1.07
C TYR A 134 -6.22 4.74 -0.60
N LEU A 135 -5.34 5.37 0.21
CA LEU A 135 -4.14 4.74 0.75
C LEU A 135 -4.49 3.55 1.67
N ARG A 136 -5.48 3.72 2.55
CA ARG A 136 -5.96 2.63 3.42
C ARG A 136 -6.49 1.44 2.62
N LYS A 137 -7.15 1.69 1.50
CA LYS A 137 -7.66 0.61 0.65
C LYS A 137 -6.56 -0.15 -0.05
N LEU A 138 -5.50 0.53 -0.49
CA LEU A 138 -4.30 -0.12 -1.03
C LEU A 138 -3.61 -1.02 0.01
N SER A 139 -3.44 -0.52 1.23
CA SER A 139 -2.85 -1.31 2.30
C SER A 139 -3.70 -2.54 2.66
N ASN A 140 -5.02 -2.49 2.42
CA ASN A 140 -5.98 -3.54 2.77
C ASN A 140 -6.51 -4.31 1.54
N LEU A 141 -5.68 -4.53 0.53
CA LEU A 141 -6.01 -5.42 -0.58
C LEU A 141 -6.29 -6.84 -0.07
N LYS A 142 -7.27 -7.51 -0.69
CA LYS A 142 -7.72 -8.84 -0.25
C LYS A 142 -7.17 -9.98 -1.11
N ASP A 143 -6.59 -9.66 -2.26
CA ASP A 143 -6.18 -10.63 -3.27
C ASP A 143 -5.14 -11.64 -2.76
N ASP A 144 -4.32 -11.25 -1.80
CA ASP A 144 -3.25 -12.08 -1.24
C ASP A 144 -3.51 -12.59 0.19
N VAL A 145 -4.63 -12.22 0.81
CA VAL A 145 -4.93 -12.58 2.21
C VAL A 145 -4.91 -14.09 2.44
N ALA A 146 -5.59 -14.85 1.59
CA ALA A 146 -5.64 -16.31 1.71
C ALA A 146 -4.25 -16.94 1.54
N PHE A 147 -3.42 -16.39 0.66
CA PHE A 147 -2.05 -16.83 0.48
C PHE A 147 -1.21 -16.52 1.72
N ILE A 148 -1.30 -15.30 2.25
CA ILE A 148 -0.56 -14.88 3.47
C ILE A 148 -0.96 -15.75 4.67
N GLU A 149 -2.23 -16.07 4.84
CA GLU A 149 -2.69 -16.98 5.91
C GLU A 149 -2.10 -18.38 5.78
N LYS A 150 -2.11 -18.94 4.55
CA LYS A 150 -1.49 -20.24 4.25
C LYS A 150 0.01 -20.23 4.53
N MET A 151 0.71 -19.21 4.04
CA MET A 151 2.14 -18.99 4.24
C MET A 151 2.46 -18.88 5.74
N ASN A 152 1.73 -18.08 6.50
CA ASN A 152 1.94 -17.89 7.92
C ASN A 152 1.69 -19.18 8.73
N THR A 153 0.72 -19.99 8.30
CA THR A 153 0.49 -21.31 8.92
C THR A 153 1.70 -22.21 8.74
N PHE A 154 2.24 -22.29 7.54
CA PHE A 154 3.47 -23.03 7.25
C PHE A 154 4.67 -22.51 8.05
N LEU A 155 4.89 -21.18 8.03
CA LEU A 155 6.01 -20.57 8.76
C LEU A 155 5.96 -20.85 10.27
N LYS A 156 4.76 -20.76 10.87
CA LYS A 156 4.57 -21.11 12.28
C LYS A 156 4.88 -22.58 12.58
N GLN A 157 4.49 -23.49 11.70
CA GLN A 157 4.79 -24.92 11.83
C GLN A 157 6.31 -25.19 11.81
N LYS A 158 7.06 -24.39 11.08
CA LYS A 158 8.53 -24.44 11.00
C LYS A 158 9.24 -23.62 12.07
N GLY A 159 8.51 -22.98 13.00
CA GLY A 159 9.10 -22.08 14.00
C GLY A 159 9.69 -20.79 13.42
N CYS A 160 9.33 -20.46 12.19
CA CYS A 160 9.71 -19.20 11.52
C CYS A 160 8.82 -18.06 11.97
N VAL A 161 9.31 -16.82 11.76
CA VAL A 161 8.54 -15.60 12.02
C VAL A 161 7.42 -15.49 10.99
N PRO A 162 6.17 -15.21 11.39
CA PRO A 162 5.08 -14.96 10.44
C PRO A 162 5.27 -13.61 9.74
N PHE A 163 4.76 -13.50 8.54
CA PHE A 163 4.65 -12.23 7.84
C PHE A 163 3.50 -11.42 8.46
N ASP A 164 3.79 -10.26 9.01
CA ASP A 164 2.85 -9.44 9.78
C ASP A 164 2.58 -8.06 9.18
N SER A 165 3.41 -7.62 8.24
CA SER A 165 3.30 -6.29 7.69
C SER A 165 3.52 -6.25 6.18
N VAL A 166 2.57 -5.64 5.48
CA VAL A 166 2.73 -5.23 4.08
C VAL A 166 3.33 -3.84 4.02
N PRO A 167 4.05 -3.48 2.93
CA PRO A 167 4.53 -2.13 2.73
C PRO A 167 3.39 -1.12 2.88
N GLN A 168 3.64 -0.06 3.65
CA GLN A 168 2.69 1.03 3.82
C GLN A 168 2.89 2.07 2.73
N VAL A 169 1.79 2.59 2.19
CA VAL A 169 1.80 3.74 1.28
C VAL A 169 1.41 4.97 2.08
N THR A 170 2.31 5.93 2.18
CA THR A 170 2.14 7.16 2.97
C THR A 170 1.71 8.35 2.14
N ASP A 171 2.09 8.38 0.88
CA ASP A 171 1.94 9.53 0.01
C ASP A 171 1.03 9.22 -1.17
N PHE A 172 0.08 10.13 -1.42
CA PHE A 172 -0.75 10.09 -2.61
C PHE A 172 -0.02 10.82 -3.75
N PRO A 173 -0.05 10.30 -5.00
CA PRO A 173 0.62 10.94 -6.13
C PRO A 173 0.07 12.34 -6.41
N ALA A 174 0.85 13.12 -7.16
CA ALA A 174 0.44 14.45 -7.58
C ALA A 174 -0.87 14.40 -8.37
N VAL A 175 -1.83 15.20 -7.94
CA VAL A 175 -3.12 15.42 -8.58
C VAL A 175 -3.16 16.84 -9.11
N ASP A 176 -3.66 17.00 -10.32
CA ASP A 176 -3.92 18.32 -10.89
C ASP A 176 -5.24 18.86 -10.34
N PHE A 177 -5.11 19.89 -9.50
CA PHE A 177 -6.24 20.62 -8.92
C PHE A 177 -6.46 21.97 -9.63
N ASP A 178 -5.72 22.27 -10.69
CA ASP A 178 -5.84 23.55 -11.38
C ASP A 178 -7.15 23.65 -12.17
N LEU A 179 -8.04 24.47 -11.66
CA LEU A 179 -9.30 24.78 -12.34
C LEU A 179 -9.13 25.82 -13.47
N GLN A 180 -8.00 26.54 -13.51
CA GLN A 180 -7.77 27.56 -14.55
C GLN A 180 -7.49 26.96 -15.92
N GLY A 181 -6.79 25.82 -15.97
CA GLY A 181 -6.46 25.13 -17.22
C GLY A 181 -7.68 24.59 -17.97
N ALA A 182 -8.77 24.47 -17.31
CA ALA A 182 -10.00 23.91 -17.84
C ALA A 182 -10.99 25.00 -18.32
N PHE A 183 -10.93 26.17 -17.74
CA PHE A 183 -11.68 27.33 -18.24
C PHE A 183 -10.79 28.08 -19.20
N ASP A 184 -11.08 28.04 -20.50
CA ASP A 184 -10.32 28.81 -21.48
C ASP A 184 -10.57 30.32 -21.27
N VAL A 185 -9.78 30.89 -20.35
CA VAL A 185 -9.78 32.30 -20.00
C VAL A 185 -9.48 33.17 -21.25
N LYS A 186 -8.96 32.58 -22.34
CA LYS A 186 -8.72 33.26 -23.61
C LYS A 186 -9.99 33.64 -24.32
N ASN A 187 -11.10 32.91 -24.15
CA ASN A 187 -12.39 33.21 -24.71
C ASN A 187 -13.16 34.36 -24.02
N ILE A 188 -12.62 34.89 -22.91
CA ILE A 188 -13.17 36.12 -22.28
C ILE A 188 -13.07 37.34 -23.20
N ASN A 189 -12.50 37.20 -24.39
CA ASN A 189 -12.30 38.35 -25.32
C ASN A 189 -13.57 38.92 -25.90
N ASN A 190 -14.71 38.25 -25.89
CA ASN A 190 -16.00 38.77 -26.32
C ASN A 190 -17.16 38.23 -25.50
N PRO A 191 -17.33 38.62 -24.21
CA PRO A 191 -18.61 38.39 -23.60
C PRO A 191 -19.62 39.27 -24.36
N THR A 192 -20.48 38.67 -25.14
CA THR A 192 -21.75 39.27 -25.49
C THR A 192 -22.53 39.35 -24.17
N VAL A 193 -22.13 40.29 -23.33
CA VAL A 193 -22.92 40.63 -22.14
C VAL A 193 -24.23 41.15 -22.73
N PRO A 194 -25.36 40.48 -22.50
CA PRO A 194 -26.62 41.05 -22.95
C PRO A 194 -26.70 42.41 -22.28
N HIS A 195 -26.71 43.46 -23.06
CA HIS A 195 -27.06 44.77 -22.59
C HIS A 195 -28.51 44.68 -22.13
N ILE A 196 -28.70 44.34 -20.84
CA ILE A 196 -29.98 44.54 -20.19
C ILE A 196 -30.04 46.04 -19.93
N GLY A 197 -30.27 46.80 -20.99
CA GLY A 197 -30.59 48.20 -20.92
C GLY A 197 -32.02 48.35 -20.41
N ILE A 198 -32.18 48.33 -19.11
CA ILE A 198 -33.30 48.98 -18.46
C ILE A 198 -32.70 50.21 -17.79
N PRO A 199 -32.76 51.37 -18.40
CA PRO A 199 -32.34 52.60 -17.73
C PRO A 199 -33.30 52.80 -16.55
N ASN A 200 -32.78 52.62 -15.33
CA ASN A 200 -33.46 53.17 -14.18
C ASN A 200 -33.37 54.69 -14.26
N PRO A 201 -34.50 55.41 -14.34
CA PRO A 201 -34.51 56.87 -14.46
C PRO A 201 -33.81 57.59 -13.29
N PHE A 202 -33.46 56.89 -12.22
CA PHE A 202 -32.78 57.44 -11.05
C PHE A 202 -31.30 57.02 -10.94
N GLY A 203 -30.75 56.35 -11.93
CA GLY A 203 -29.30 56.06 -12.01
C GLY A 203 -28.71 55.15 -10.95
N THR A 204 -29.49 54.55 -10.07
CA THR A 204 -29.06 53.62 -9.04
C THR A 204 -29.60 52.22 -9.30
N TYR A 205 -28.74 51.30 -9.64
CA TYR A 205 -29.10 49.86 -9.68
C TYR A 205 -29.31 49.35 -8.26
N SER A 206 -30.32 48.51 -8.06
CA SER A 206 -30.50 47.83 -6.80
C SER A 206 -29.35 46.82 -6.57
N THR A 207 -29.01 46.60 -5.33
CA THR A 207 -27.93 45.61 -4.92
C THR A 207 -28.19 44.23 -5.51
N MET A 208 -29.46 43.82 -5.62
CA MET A 208 -29.88 42.55 -6.20
C MET A 208 -29.66 42.45 -7.72
N GLU A 209 -29.86 43.56 -8.45
CA GLU A 209 -29.70 43.56 -9.92
C GLU A 209 -28.22 43.44 -10.32
N ILE A 210 -27.31 44.04 -9.57
CA ILE A 210 -25.88 43.97 -9.84
C ILE A 210 -25.32 42.59 -9.44
N GLN A 211 -25.79 41.99 -8.36
CA GLN A 211 -25.44 40.61 -8.02
C GLN A 211 -25.90 39.62 -9.10
N SER A 212 -27.14 39.78 -9.57
CA SER A 212 -27.67 38.99 -10.68
C SER A 212 -26.84 39.14 -11.96
N PHE A 213 -26.42 40.38 -12.28
CA PHE A 213 -25.59 40.68 -13.44
C PHE A 213 -24.19 40.05 -13.33
N LEU A 214 -23.54 40.19 -12.18
CA LEU A 214 -22.22 39.56 -11.93
C LEU A 214 -22.29 38.01 -11.99
N ARG A 215 -23.33 37.42 -11.44
CA ARG A 215 -23.55 35.98 -11.54
C ARG A 215 -23.72 35.53 -12.98
N LYS A 216 -24.54 36.20 -13.77
CA LYS A 216 -24.69 35.93 -15.21
C LYS A 216 -23.40 36.16 -16.01
N ALA A 217 -22.65 37.19 -15.69
CA ALA A 217 -21.35 37.41 -16.30
C ALA A 217 -20.37 36.31 -15.99
N MET A 218 -20.33 35.82 -14.73
CA MET A 218 -19.53 34.68 -14.32
C MET A 218 -19.97 33.41 -15.04
N GLU A 219 -21.26 33.13 -15.14
CA GLU A 219 -21.83 32.00 -15.88
C GLU A 219 -21.43 32.02 -17.35
N CYS A 220 -21.52 33.18 -18.03
CA CYS A 220 -21.08 33.33 -19.41
C CYS A 220 -19.57 33.11 -19.59
N ILE A 221 -18.76 33.53 -18.64
CA ILE A 221 -17.29 33.44 -18.69
C ILE A 221 -16.81 32.04 -18.34
N THR A 222 -17.40 31.43 -17.31
CA THR A 222 -16.98 30.14 -16.80
C THR A 222 -17.67 28.96 -17.48
N GLY A 223 -18.77 29.22 -18.21
CA GLY A 223 -19.64 28.16 -18.73
C GLY A 223 -20.37 27.36 -17.64
N ILE A 224 -20.29 27.83 -16.39
CA ILE A 224 -20.96 27.20 -15.25
C ILE A 224 -22.32 27.88 -15.06
N ASP A 225 -23.38 27.13 -15.27
CA ASP A 225 -24.75 27.59 -14.99
C ASP A 225 -25.02 27.51 -13.50
N HIS A 226 -25.13 28.66 -12.86
CA HIS A 226 -25.38 28.79 -11.44
C HIS A 226 -26.80 28.34 -11.02
N THR A 227 -27.76 28.43 -11.92
CA THR A 227 -29.17 28.03 -11.66
C THR A 227 -29.35 26.51 -11.63
N HIS A 228 -28.47 25.78 -12.34
CA HIS A 228 -28.43 24.31 -12.41
C HIS A 228 -27.27 23.73 -11.63
N THR A 229 -26.80 24.41 -10.63
CA THR A 229 -25.51 24.37 -9.96
C THR A 229 -24.98 23.02 -9.53
N GLY A 230 -25.82 22.04 -9.21
CA GLY A 230 -25.33 20.74 -8.74
C GLY A 230 -24.69 19.89 -9.83
N LYS A 231 -25.30 19.87 -11.02
CA LYS A 231 -24.86 18.97 -12.10
C LYS A 231 -23.70 19.53 -12.91
N THR A 232 -23.72 20.81 -13.20
CA THR A 232 -22.73 21.44 -14.10
C THR A 232 -21.37 21.59 -13.42
N ILE A 233 -21.32 22.06 -12.16
CA ILE A 233 -20.09 22.15 -11.38
C ILE A 233 -19.53 20.73 -11.12
N LYS A 234 -20.38 19.83 -10.67
CA LYS A 234 -19.96 18.44 -10.43
C LYS A 234 -19.45 17.76 -11.70
N GLY A 235 -20.16 17.90 -12.81
CA GLY A 235 -19.75 17.31 -14.09
C GLY A 235 -18.42 17.88 -14.60
N TYR A 236 -18.19 19.17 -14.41
CA TYR A 236 -16.92 19.80 -14.73
C TYR A 236 -15.79 19.30 -13.84
N LEU A 237 -15.98 19.26 -12.51
CA LEU A 237 -15.00 18.74 -11.57
C LEU A 237 -14.69 17.26 -11.84
N GLN A 238 -15.66 16.47 -12.30
CA GLN A 238 -15.44 15.08 -12.67
C GLN A 238 -14.52 14.95 -13.89
N LEU A 239 -14.65 15.82 -14.88
CA LEU A 239 -13.83 15.80 -16.09
C LEU A 239 -12.40 16.33 -15.86
N THR A 240 -12.17 17.09 -14.80
CA THR A 240 -10.88 17.68 -14.43
C THR A 240 -10.27 16.98 -13.21
N VAL A 241 -10.58 17.46 -12.01
CA VAL A 241 -10.04 16.96 -10.75
C VAL A 241 -10.36 15.47 -10.55
N GLY A 242 -11.60 15.06 -10.78
CA GLY A 242 -12.02 13.65 -10.62
C GLY A 242 -11.25 12.71 -11.55
N LYS A 243 -11.05 13.10 -12.80
CA LYS A 243 -10.23 12.34 -13.76
C LYS A 243 -8.77 12.29 -13.35
N SER A 244 -8.22 13.38 -12.81
CA SER A 244 -6.85 13.44 -12.31
C SER A 244 -6.67 12.54 -11.08
N ILE A 245 -7.61 12.57 -10.11
CA ILE A 245 -7.61 11.65 -8.95
C ILE A 245 -7.72 10.20 -9.40
N TYR A 246 -8.62 9.89 -10.32
CA TYR A 246 -8.80 8.53 -10.85
C TYR A 246 -7.51 7.99 -11.47
N LYS A 247 -6.86 8.80 -12.29
CA LYS A 247 -5.58 8.44 -12.89
C LYS A 247 -4.50 8.23 -11.81
N ALA A 248 -4.33 9.18 -10.90
CA ALA A 248 -3.33 9.10 -9.84
C ALA A 248 -3.55 7.87 -8.94
N ALA A 249 -4.79 7.54 -8.58
CA ALA A 249 -5.11 6.37 -7.78
C ALA A 249 -4.79 5.05 -8.52
N ASN A 250 -5.07 4.97 -9.82
CA ASN A 250 -4.72 3.79 -10.61
C ASN A 250 -3.21 3.67 -10.82
N ASP A 251 -2.52 4.75 -11.13
CA ASP A 251 -1.05 4.76 -11.26
C ASP A 251 -0.41 4.31 -9.94
N LEU A 252 -0.95 4.73 -8.80
CA LEU A 252 -0.50 4.30 -7.48
C LEU A 252 -0.75 2.80 -7.24
N TYR A 253 -1.92 2.29 -7.62
CA TYR A 253 -2.22 0.85 -7.54
C TYR A 253 -1.22 0.04 -8.36
N ASP A 254 -1.00 0.44 -9.60
CA ASP A 254 -0.11 -0.27 -10.53
C ASP A 254 1.36 -0.24 -10.07
N GLN A 255 1.77 0.79 -9.33
CA GLN A 255 3.10 0.88 -8.69
C GLN A 255 3.17 0.07 -7.39
N TYR A 256 2.12 0.07 -6.59
CA TYR A 256 2.10 -0.55 -5.27
C TYR A 256 2.03 -2.08 -5.33
N VAL A 257 1.22 -2.64 -6.21
CA VAL A 257 1.01 -4.09 -6.32
C VAL A 257 2.33 -4.86 -6.53
N PRO A 258 3.21 -4.47 -7.46
CA PRO A 258 4.51 -5.13 -7.61
C PRO A 258 5.37 -5.05 -6.35
N VAL A 259 5.39 -3.90 -5.66
CA VAL A 259 6.15 -3.72 -4.42
C VAL A 259 5.61 -4.63 -3.31
N ARG A 260 4.29 -4.70 -3.16
CA ARG A 260 3.64 -5.59 -2.19
C ARG A 260 3.95 -7.06 -2.46
N LYS A 261 3.83 -7.48 -3.71
CA LYS A 261 4.16 -8.84 -4.14
C LYS A 261 5.63 -9.16 -3.90
N GLN A 262 6.54 -8.26 -4.26
CA GLN A 262 7.96 -8.44 -4.06
C GLN A 262 8.31 -8.54 -2.57
N SER A 263 7.67 -7.76 -1.70
CA SER A 263 7.92 -7.84 -0.26
C SER A 263 7.55 -9.20 0.34
N ILE A 264 6.51 -9.86 -0.18
CA ILE A 264 6.13 -11.23 0.23
C ILE A 264 7.20 -12.22 -0.23
N ILE A 265 7.68 -12.09 -1.47
CA ILE A 265 8.72 -12.96 -2.04
C ILE A 265 10.03 -12.80 -1.27
N ASP A 266 10.49 -11.58 -1.08
CA ASP A 266 11.75 -11.28 -0.35
C ASP A 266 11.70 -11.82 1.08
N PHE A 267 10.56 -11.67 1.75
CA PHE A 267 10.37 -12.20 3.07
C PHE A 267 10.45 -13.74 3.09
N LEU A 268 9.77 -14.42 2.15
CA LEU A 268 9.83 -15.88 2.03
C LEU A 268 11.25 -16.37 1.75
N GLU A 269 11.99 -15.71 0.85
CA GLU A 269 13.38 -16.05 0.55
C GLU A 269 14.28 -15.89 1.80
N GLN A 270 14.06 -14.83 2.56
CA GLN A 270 14.76 -14.61 3.82
C GLN A 270 14.46 -15.74 4.83
N GLN A 271 13.17 -16.06 5.04
CA GLN A 271 12.78 -17.13 5.97
C GLN A 271 13.32 -18.49 5.51
N LYS A 272 13.25 -18.81 4.21
CA LYS A 272 13.84 -20.00 3.62
C LYS A 272 15.33 -20.09 3.94
N THR A 273 16.07 -19.02 3.64
CA THR A 273 17.52 -18.97 3.85
C THR A 273 17.87 -19.17 5.33
N MET A 274 17.17 -18.48 6.23
CA MET A 274 17.40 -18.60 7.67
C MET A 274 17.12 -20.03 8.17
N TYR A 275 16.00 -20.61 7.76
CA TYR A 275 15.59 -21.94 8.19
C TYR A 275 16.54 -23.04 7.70
N LEU A 276 16.86 -23.02 6.39
CA LEU A 276 17.76 -24.02 5.80
C LEU A 276 19.18 -23.90 6.34
N ASN A 277 19.67 -22.68 6.58
CA ASN A 277 20.99 -22.50 7.22
C ASN A 277 21.02 -23.00 8.65
N ALA A 278 19.93 -22.87 9.41
CA ALA A 278 19.84 -23.43 10.75
C ALA A 278 19.94 -24.97 10.70
N LEU A 279 19.24 -25.62 9.77
CA LEU A 279 19.34 -27.08 9.58
C LEU A 279 20.75 -27.53 9.17
N VAL A 280 21.44 -26.77 8.31
CA VAL A 280 22.84 -27.05 7.94
C VAL A 280 23.75 -26.93 9.15
N SER A 281 23.59 -25.90 9.97
CA SER A 281 24.37 -25.70 11.19
C SER A 281 24.14 -26.84 12.18
N ASP A 282 22.90 -27.28 12.37
CA ASP A 282 22.55 -28.43 13.21
C ASP A 282 23.22 -29.68 12.68
N LYS A 283 23.20 -29.93 11.36
CA LYS A 283 23.88 -31.08 10.74
C LYS A 283 25.40 -31.06 11.00
N GLU A 284 26.06 -29.94 10.84
CA GLU A 284 27.50 -29.80 11.11
C GLU A 284 27.83 -30.07 12.59
N GLU A 285 26.97 -29.68 13.50
CA GLU A 285 27.14 -29.98 14.92
C GLU A 285 27.02 -31.50 15.18
N PHE A 286 26.04 -32.15 14.53
CA PHE A 286 25.89 -33.62 14.62
C PHE A 286 27.06 -34.34 13.97
N ASP A 287 27.56 -33.91 12.82
CA ASP A 287 28.74 -34.47 12.15
C ASP A 287 29.97 -34.44 13.06
N ARG A 288 30.20 -33.34 13.78
CA ARG A 288 31.28 -33.21 14.75
C ARG A 288 31.10 -34.18 15.94
N LYS A 289 29.89 -34.30 16.47
CA LYS A 289 29.56 -35.23 17.56
C LYS A 289 29.75 -36.69 17.13
N ASP A 290 29.28 -37.05 15.92
CA ASP A 290 29.41 -38.37 15.34
C ASP A 290 30.88 -38.74 15.11
N ALA A 291 31.68 -37.82 14.53
CA ALA A 291 33.11 -38.03 14.36
C ALA A 291 33.84 -38.30 15.70
N LEU A 292 33.47 -37.52 16.73
CA LEU A 292 34.02 -37.73 18.08
C LEU A 292 33.61 -39.11 18.64
N LEU A 293 32.34 -39.51 18.53
CA LEU A 293 31.84 -40.79 18.98
C LEU A 293 32.52 -41.96 18.26
N ARG A 294 32.71 -41.86 16.92
CA ARG A 294 33.44 -42.88 16.14
C ARG A 294 34.91 -42.97 16.54
N SER A 295 35.57 -41.86 16.81
CA SER A 295 36.95 -41.81 17.31
C SER A 295 37.06 -42.51 18.66
N ILE A 296 36.18 -42.23 19.60
CA ILE A 296 36.10 -42.87 20.90
C ILE A 296 35.85 -44.37 20.74
N ASN A 297 34.90 -44.77 19.88
CA ASN A 297 34.58 -46.17 19.66
C ASN A 297 35.78 -46.93 19.05
N ALA A 298 36.48 -46.35 18.10
CA ALA A 298 37.71 -46.93 17.53
C ALA A 298 38.81 -47.14 18.56
N GLN A 299 39.03 -46.18 19.47
CA GLN A 299 39.99 -46.31 20.57
C GLN A 299 39.60 -47.42 21.52
N VAL A 300 38.33 -47.56 21.83
CA VAL A 300 37.81 -48.57 22.69
C VAL A 300 37.90 -49.99 22.06
N GLN A 301 37.63 -50.09 20.71
CA GLN A 301 37.83 -51.36 20.00
C GLN A 301 39.31 -51.76 19.99
N SER A 302 40.20 -50.82 19.69
CA SER A 302 41.66 -51.06 19.77
C SER A 302 42.09 -51.51 21.15
N PHE A 303 41.54 -50.95 22.21
CA PHE A 303 41.81 -51.41 23.59
C PHE A 303 41.25 -52.80 23.86
N LYS A 304 40.05 -53.14 23.35
CA LYS A 304 39.50 -54.50 23.44
C LYS A 304 40.43 -55.54 22.79
N ASP A 305 40.95 -55.22 21.61
CA ASP A 305 41.80 -56.13 20.84
C ASP A 305 43.18 -56.30 21.49
N SER A 306 43.64 -55.33 22.29
CA SER A 306 44.88 -55.39 23.03
C SER A 306 44.79 -56.22 24.32
N ILE A 307 43.56 -56.50 24.79
CA ILE A 307 43.30 -57.28 26.01
C ILE A 307 43.02 -58.78 25.70
N ARG A 308 42.74 -59.07 24.41
CA ARG A 308 42.59 -60.43 23.90
C ARG A 308 43.97 -61.07 23.60
#